data_088597caeece9ded947330237f8f3740
#
_entry.id   088597caeece9ded947330237f8f3740
#
_cell.length_a   1.000
_cell.length_b   1.000
_cell.length_c   1.000
_cell.angle_alpha   90.00
_cell.angle_beta   90.00
_cell.angle_gamma   90.00
#
_symmetry.space_group_name_H-M   'P 1'
#
loop_
_entity.id
_entity.type
_entity.pdbx_description
1 polymer ?
#
loop_
_entity_poly.entity_id
_entity_poly.type
_entity_poly.pdbx_seq_one_letter_code
_entity_poly.pdbx_strand_id
1 'polypeptide(L)'
;MNLKKDNRGIAKSALVLIIVLVIGLVAGGAIFAKNMFMSDPMTKLITGYINTYSQREMKYSTELTFSLDKNNAEAKKAFGQIPAGLLKSNSDQLMDFVSKILPKLSIKYSAIANTKEDPVSIGANMSILYDNKELLDGGVTARPWEASIYSKTLLSKPLYSNFTDTLKAASGLDITSIKLKDYLDVLYEQDDFTKNFAKSKYAEILKEKLKDNLKSEGLDKVVLTMNYADSIKLFEDILKEGAKDEALKTSVLNKLDKIIAVAVKNGDYKLVGLSEEDFKKQAEEGKKQLSENWDKILTDMVQVYSGEQFKQYLATTGNMPIKYIFTFSGDSISKIDGETTVQGITIKFNTTVDKYSTDGFTFADASNSDDLTTALNGYGLMGTVMGKANEILTGDAFKNMQEDIIKTAKETLAAEDATTIENNFKQISALSGVSGN
;
A
#
# COMPACT_ATOMS: atom_id res chain seq x y z
N MET A 1 6.45 -43.23 -6.65
CA MET A 1 7.34 -42.48 -5.76
C MET A 1 6.70 -41.10 -5.52
N ASN A 2 6.10 -40.91 -4.31
CA ASN A 2 5.19 -39.78 -4.05
C ASN A 2 5.96 -38.57 -3.49
N LEU A 3 6.46 -37.72 -4.36
CA LEU A 3 7.16 -36.46 -3.98
C LEU A 3 6.25 -35.21 -3.85
N LYS A 4 4.91 -35.41 -3.82
CA LYS A 4 3.94 -34.27 -3.80
C LYS A 4 3.38 -33.90 -2.41
N LYS A 5 3.74 -34.62 -1.34
CA LYS A 5 3.15 -34.37 0.00
C LYS A 5 3.96 -33.44 0.92
N ASP A 6 5.27 -33.31 0.73
CA ASP A 6 6.13 -32.57 1.69
C ASP A 6 6.26 -31.07 1.43
N ASN A 7 6.00 -30.60 0.20
CA ASN A 7 6.18 -29.17 -0.13
C ASN A 7 5.06 -28.24 0.36
N ARG A 8 3.92 -28.77 0.79
CA ARG A 8 2.79 -27.92 1.27
C ARG A 8 2.98 -27.42 2.70
N GLY A 9 3.71 -28.16 3.52
CA GLY A 9 4.04 -27.76 4.90
C GLY A 9 5.10 -26.66 4.92
N ILE A 10 6.16 -26.83 4.14
CA ILE A 10 7.29 -25.89 4.03
C ILE A 10 6.85 -24.55 3.43
N ALA A 11 5.99 -24.57 2.39
CA ALA A 11 5.48 -23.34 1.77
C ALA A 11 4.59 -22.52 2.71
N LYS A 12 3.79 -23.17 3.57
CA LYS A 12 2.95 -22.47 4.56
C LYS A 12 3.78 -21.85 5.69
N SER A 13 4.78 -22.58 6.18
CA SER A 13 5.70 -22.09 7.21
C SER A 13 6.59 -20.97 6.68
N ALA A 14 7.07 -21.09 5.44
CA ALA A 14 7.86 -20.04 4.79
C ALA A 14 7.04 -18.78 4.52
N LEU A 15 5.76 -18.88 4.15
CA LEU A 15 4.88 -17.74 3.93
C LEU A 15 4.62 -16.97 5.23
N VAL A 16 4.35 -17.67 6.33
CA VAL A 16 4.20 -17.06 7.66
C VAL A 16 5.51 -16.40 8.09
N LEU A 17 6.65 -17.00 7.81
CA LEU A 17 7.97 -16.47 8.12
C LEU A 17 8.33 -15.23 7.27
N ILE A 18 7.99 -15.22 5.97
CA ILE A 18 8.18 -14.06 5.09
C ILE A 18 7.30 -12.90 5.55
N ILE A 19 6.06 -13.15 5.94
CA ILE A 19 5.16 -12.12 6.51
C ILE A 19 5.74 -11.58 7.81
N VAL A 20 6.25 -12.44 8.69
CA VAL A 20 6.90 -12.05 9.96
C VAL A 20 8.20 -11.27 9.70
N LEU A 21 9.01 -11.67 8.70
CA LEU A 21 10.24 -10.95 8.31
C LEU A 21 9.95 -9.56 7.73
N VAL A 22 8.97 -9.46 6.83
CA VAL A 22 8.58 -8.18 6.23
C VAL A 22 7.96 -7.26 7.29
N ILE A 23 7.08 -7.78 8.15
CA ILE A 23 6.50 -7.01 9.25
C ILE A 23 7.58 -6.70 10.31
N GLY A 24 8.51 -7.62 10.58
CA GLY A 24 9.60 -7.42 11.53
C GLY A 24 10.64 -6.38 11.07
N LEU A 25 10.97 -6.36 9.78
CA LEU A 25 11.85 -5.32 9.19
C LEU A 25 11.17 -3.94 9.17
N VAL A 26 9.85 -3.90 8.94
CA VAL A 26 9.05 -2.67 8.96
C VAL A 26 8.77 -2.22 10.39
N ALA A 27 8.43 -3.12 11.31
CA ALA A 27 8.15 -2.80 12.70
C ALA A 27 9.42 -2.65 13.57
N GLY A 28 10.52 -3.35 13.22
CA GLY A 28 11.77 -3.32 13.98
C GLY A 28 12.56 -2.01 13.85
N GLY A 29 12.30 -1.21 12.79
CA GLY A 29 12.90 0.11 12.63
C GLY A 29 12.42 1.19 13.60
N ALA A 30 11.44 0.88 14.44
CA ALA A 30 10.53 1.88 15.00
C ALA A 30 10.81 2.50 16.37
N ILE A 31 11.91 2.30 17.11
CA ILE A 31 12.05 3.00 18.40
C ILE A 31 13.50 3.32 18.80
N PHE A 32 14.07 4.38 18.28
CA PHE A 32 15.42 4.71 18.76
C PHE A 32 15.93 6.14 18.74
N ALA A 33 15.18 7.14 18.98
CA ALA A 33 15.81 8.44 19.05
C ALA A 33 15.31 9.40 20.14
N LYS A 34 14.86 8.91 21.24
CA LYS A 34 14.39 9.81 22.32
C LYS A 34 15.52 10.64 22.97
N ASN A 35 16.80 10.33 22.68
CA ASN A 35 17.93 10.94 23.37
C ASN A 35 19.09 11.42 22.48
N MET A 36 18.92 11.68 21.20
CA MET A 36 19.98 12.26 20.38
C MET A 36 19.53 13.59 19.78
N PHE A 37 20.37 14.63 19.93
CA PHE A 37 20.18 15.97 19.42
C PHE A 37 19.78 15.95 17.92
N MET A 38 18.61 16.52 17.61
CA MET A 38 17.96 16.50 16.30
C MET A 38 18.57 17.48 15.28
N SER A 39 19.87 17.62 15.21
CA SER A 39 20.52 18.49 14.24
C SER A 39 20.84 17.81 12.89
N ASP A 40 20.97 16.48 12.90
CA ASP A 40 21.25 15.70 11.69
C ASP A 40 19.96 15.25 11.00
N PRO A 41 19.73 15.62 9.72
CA PRO A 41 18.48 15.28 9.00
C PRO A 41 18.21 13.78 8.92
N MET A 42 19.26 12.95 8.86
CA MET A 42 19.12 11.50 8.86
C MET A 42 18.60 10.98 10.19
N THR A 43 19.21 11.43 11.28
CA THR A 43 18.76 11.04 12.63
C THR A 43 17.32 11.45 12.86
N LYS A 44 16.94 12.67 12.42
CA LYS A 44 15.57 13.16 12.51
C LYS A 44 14.60 12.30 11.70
N LEU A 45 14.97 11.92 10.47
CA LEU A 45 14.14 11.08 9.61
C LEU A 45 13.94 9.69 10.20
N ILE A 46 15.03 9.03 10.61
CA ILE A 46 14.98 7.70 11.24
C ILE A 46 14.11 7.74 12.49
N THR A 47 14.32 8.71 13.37
CA THR A 47 13.56 8.88 14.60
C THR A 47 12.08 9.08 14.33
N GLY A 48 11.76 10.02 13.45
CA GLY A 48 10.39 10.34 13.14
C GLY A 48 9.64 9.17 12.52
N TYR A 49 10.30 8.45 11.62
CA TYR A 49 9.73 7.23 11.03
C TYR A 49 9.43 6.19 12.13
N ILE A 50 10.39 5.94 12.98
CA ILE A 50 10.33 5.03 14.10
C ILE A 50 9.17 5.36 15.04
N ASN A 51 9.10 6.59 15.51
CA ASN A 51 8.06 7.03 16.44
C ASN A 51 6.67 6.97 15.83
N THR A 52 6.56 7.31 14.55
CA THR A 52 5.28 7.28 13.83
C THR A 52 4.73 5.86 13.72
N TYR A 53 5.55 4.92 13.25
CA TYR A 53 5.10 3.53 13.05
C TYR A 53 4.91 2.76 14.36
N SER A 54 5.56 3.16 15.46
CA SER A 54 5.38 2.51 16.76
C SER A 54 4.06 2.84 17.46
N GLN A 55 3.31 3.81 16.98
CA GLN A 55 2.06 4.23 17.62
C GLN A 55 0.98 3.17 17.58
N ARG A 56 1.00 2.26 16.61
CA ARG A 56 0.06 1.12 16.47
C ARG A 56 -1.41 1.53 16.28
N GLU A 57 -1.70 2.81 16.44
CA GLU A 57 -3.00 3.46 16.28
C GLU A 57 -2.81 4.69 15.40
N MET A 58 -3.18 4.60 14.12
CA MET A 58 -2.91 5.69 13.18
C MET A 58 -3.92 5.72 12.05
N LYS A 59 -4.04 6.90 11.45
CA LYS A 59 -4.75 7.16 10.22
C LYS A 59 -3.81 7.85 9.24
N TYR A 60 -3.69 7.29 8.05
CA TYR A 60 -3.04 7.93 6.93
C TYR A 60 -4.10 8.46 5.98
N SER A 61 -3.92 9.69 5.49
CA SER A 61 -4.77 10.26 4.46
C SER A 61 -3.88 10.83 3.38
N THR A 62 -3.98 10.29 2.17
CA THR A 62 -3.14 10.66 1.02
C THR A 62 -4.02 11.21 -0.08
N GLU A 63 -3.61 12.34 -0.66
CA GLU A 63 -4.17 12.88 -1.89
C GLU A 63 -3.12 12.84 -2.99
N LEU A 64 -3.48 12.22 -4.12
CA LEU A 64 -2.68 12.20 -5.34
C LEU A 64 -3.26 13.22 -6.30
N THR A 65 -2.41 14.11 -6.83
CA THR A 65 -2.77 15.06 -7.87
C THR A 65 -1.81 14.94 -9.05
N PHE A 66 -2.27 15.31 -10.20
CA PHE A 66 -1.57 15.13 -11.46
C PHE A 66 -1.45 16.46 -12.20
N SER A 67 -0.34 16.67 -12.87
CA SER A 67 -0.17 17.81 -13.78
C SER A 67 0.73 17.45 -14.95
N LEU A 68 0.57 18.14 -16.06
CA LEU A 68 1.40 17.99 -17.25
C LEU A 68 2.03 19.34 -17.58
N ASP A 69 3.36 19.39 -17.67
CA ASP A 69 4.04 20.53 -18.26
C ASP A 69 3.90 20.47 -19.79
N LYS A 70 3.05 21.34 -20.34
CA LYS A 70 2.80 21.39 -21.79
C LYS A 70 4.04 21.74 -22.64
N ASN A 71 5.11 22.23 -22.02
CA ASN A 71 6.37 22.52 -22.70
C ASN A 71 7.36 21.36 -22.59
N ASN A 72 7.02 20.27 -21.89
CA ASN A 72 7.90 19.12 -21.71
C ASN A 72 8.13 18.39 -23.03
N ALA A 73 9.40 18.32 -23.48
CA ALA A 73 9.76 17.73 -24.76
C ALA A 73 9.52 16.21 -24.81
N GLU A 74 9.69 15.50 -23.68
CA GLU A 74 9.47 14.04 -23.60
C GLU A 74 7.99 13.72 -23.73
N ALA A 75 7.13 14.44 -22.99
CA ALA A 75 5.68 14.32 -23.11
C ALA A 75 5.21 14.63 -24.54
N LYS A 76 5.71 15.72 -25.13
CA LYS A 76 5.39 16.08 -26.51
C LYS A 76 5.80 14.99 -27.50
N LYS A 77 6.97 14.36 -27.31
CA LYS A 77 7.43 13.24 -28.11
C LYS A 77 6.52 12.02 -27.93
N ALA A 78 6.13 11.70 -26.68
CA ALA A 78 5.23 10.57 -26.40
C ALA A 78 3.86 10.75 -27.07
N PHE A 79 3.26 11.93 -26.97
CA PHE A 79 2.00 12.26 -27.68
C PHE A 79 2.16 12.25 -29.20
N GLY A 80 3.31 12.68 -29.70
CA GLY A 80 3.62 12.62 -31.15
C GLY A 80 3.80 11.21 -31.71
N GLN A 81 3.96 10.21 -30.87
CA GLN A 81 4.03 8.79 -31.28
C GLN A 81 2.65 8.15 -31.44
N ILE A 82 1.57 8.83 -31.06
CA ILE A 82 0.20 8.34 -31.30
C ILE A 82 -0.02 8.23 -32.82
N PRO A 83 -0.43 7.07 -33.33
CA PRO A 83 -0.61 6.90 -34.77
C PRO A 83 -1.55 7.95 -35.37
N ALA A 84 -1.14 8.62 -36.44
CA ALA A 84 -1.89 9.68 -37.10
C ALA A 84 -3.30 9.27 -37.60
N GLY A 85 -3.59 7.95 -37.64
CA GLY A 85 -4.92 7.43 -37.99
C GLY A 85 -5.91 7.38 -36.81
N LEU A 86 -5.43 7.46 -35.58
CA LEU A 86 -6.28 7.41 -34.37
C LEU A 86 -6.80 8.78 -33.94
N LEU A 87 -5.98 9.82 -34.11
CA LEU A 87 -6.33 11.19 -33.75
C LEU A 87 -5.94 12.13 -34.89
N LYS A 88 -6.70 13.21 -35.05
CA LYS A 88 -6.43 14.31 -36.01
C LYS A 88 -5.71 15.47 -35.34
N SER A 89 -5.78 15.55 -34.03
CA SER A 89 -5.08 16.56 -33.25
C SER A 89 -3.57 16.31 -33.26
N ASN A 90 -2.79 17.37 -33.36
CA ASN A 90 -1.34 17.28 -33.23
C ASN A 90 -0.91 17.22 -31.77
N SER A 91 0.38 16.94 -31.54
CA SER A 91 0.93 16.78 -30.17
C SER A 91 0.73 18.05 -29.31
N ASP A 92 0.80 19.25 -29.85
CA ASP A 92 0.60 20.48 -29.09
C ASP A 92 -0.85 20.64 -28.62
N GLN A 93 -1.81 20.27 -29.46
CA GLN A 93 -3.23 20.27 -29.12
C GLN A 93 -3.54 19.22 -28.04
N LEU A 94 -2.96 18.02 -28.16
CA LEU A 94 -3.12 16.97 -27.15
C LEU A 94 -2.48 17.40 -25.82
N MET A 95 -1.30 18.00 -25.85
CA MET A 95 -0.63 18.53 -24.67
C MET A 95 -1.47 19.60 -23.99
N ASP A 96 -2.05 20.55 -24.75
CA ASP A 96 -2.92 21.59 -24.19
C ASP A 96 -4.19 21.01 -23.58
N PHE A 97 -4.82 20.04 -24.23
CA PHE A 97 -5.99 19.34 -23.71
C PHE A 97 -5.68 18.63 -22.39
N VAL A 98 -4.67 17.76 -22.38
CA VAL A 98 -4.32 16.97 -21.19
C VAL A 98 -3.85 17.88 -20.05
N SER A 99 -3.10 18.95 -20.34
CA SER A 99 -2.64 19.90 -19.30
C SER A 99 -3.79 20.64 -18.61
N LYS A 100 -4.96 20.76 -19.23
CA LYS A 100 -6.14 21.38 -18.64
C LYS A 100 -7.03 20.40 -17.88
N ILE A 101 -7.09 19.14 -18.33
CA ILE A 101 -7.94 18.10 -17.73
C ILE A 101 -7.27 17.40 -16.55
N LEU A 102 -5.99 17.03 -16.71
CA LEU A 102 -5.27 16.22 -15.75
C LEU A 102 -5.20 16.84 -14.34
N PRO A 103 -5.00 18.16 -14.15
CA PRO A 103 -4.97 18.79 -12.83
C PRO A 103 -6.32 18.76 -12.07
N LYS A 104 -7.42 18.48 -12.77
CA LYS A 104 -8.76 18.36 -12.15
C LYS A 104 -9.03 16.96 -11.60
N LEU A 105 -8.22 15.98 -12.00
CA LEU A 105 -8.29 14.62 -11.50
C LEU A 105 -7.47 14.50 -10.21
N SER A 106 -8.07 13.95 -9.17
CA SER A 106 -7.34 13.54 -7.96
C SER A 106 -7.83 12.21 -7.43
N ILE A 107 -6.96 11.54 -6.67
CA ILE A 107 -7.28 10.30 -5.98
C ILE A 107 -7.01 10.54 -4.50
N LYS A 108 -8.02 10.32 -3.67
CA LYS A 108 -7.88 10.32 -2.20
C LYS A 108 -7.85 8.88 -1.72
N TYR A 109 -6.89 8.59 -0.87
CA TYR A 109 -6.73 7.30 -0.23
C TYR A 109 -6.56 7.53 1.27
N SER A 110 -7.25 6.75 2.08
CA SER A 110 -7.02 6.75 3.53
C SER A 110 -6.90 5.32 4.04
N ALA A 111 -6.05 5.13 5.04
CA ALA A 111 -5.88 3.86 5.72
C ALA A 111 -5.88 4.09 7.23
N ILE A 112 -6.47 3.16 7.95
CA ILE A 112 -6.47 3.13 9.41
C ILE A 112 -5.93 1.80 9.93
N ALA A 113 -5.24 1.85 11.04
CA ALA A 113 -4.84 0.66 11.78
C ALA A 113 -4.95 0.93 13.28
N ASN A 114 -5.62 0.03 13.99
CA ASN A 114 -5.54 -0.10 15.43
C ASN A 114 -5.14 -1.55 15.77
N THR A 115 -3.86 -1.70 16.10
CA THR A 115 -3.28 -3.01 16.48
C THR A 115 -2.96 -3.09 17.96
N LYS A 116 -3.34 -2.08 18.74
CA LYS A 116 -3.09 -1.94 20.16
C LYS A 116 -4.24 -2.48 21.01
N GLU A 117 -5.46 -2.35 20.51
CA GLU A 117 -6.66 -2.82 21.19
C GLU A 117 -7.13 -4.17 20.64
N ASP A 118 -7.99 -4.84 21.40
CA ASP A 118 -8.65 -6.06 20.99
C ASP A 118 -10.16 -5.78 20.86
N PRO A 119 -10.80 -6.04 19.72
CA PRO A 119 -10.22 -6.62 18.51
C PRO A 119 -9.37 -5.61 17.71
N VAL A 120 -8.26 -6.08 17.15
CA VAL A 120 -7.49 -5.29 16.19
C VAL A 120 -8.37 -4.92 14.99
N SER A 121 -8.13 -3.75 14.41
CA SER A 121 -8.91 -3.29 13.26
C SER A 121 -8.02 -2.58 12.24
N ILE A 122 -8.31 -2.82 10.98
CA ILE A 122 -7.68 -2.15 9.85
C ILE A 122 -8.74 -1.71 8.86
N GLY A 123 -8.43 -0.69 8.07
CA GLY A 123 -9.29 -0.24 7.00
C GLY A 123 -8.52 0.54 5.95
N ALA A 124 -9.03 0.51 4.73
CA ALA A 124 -8.57 1.34 3.64
C ALA A 124 -9.77 1.82 2.84
N ASN A 125 -9.73 3.06 2.37
CA ASN A 125 -10.69 3.59 1.43
C ASN A 125 -10.00 4.41 0.34
N MET A 126 -10.67 4.56 -0.79
CA MET A 126 -10.19 5.33 -1.93
C MET A 126 -11.38 6.05 -2.57
N SER A 127 -11.14 7.29 -3.02
CA SER A 127 -12.07 8.03 -3.85
C SER A 127 -11.35 8.61 -5.06
N ILE A 128 -12.02 8.58 -6.21
CA ILE A 128 -11.59 9.26 -7.43
C ILE A 128 -12.43 10.50 -7.59
N LEU A 129 -11.78 11.66 -7.73
CA LEU A 129 -12.44 12.95 -7.81
C LEU A 129 -12.10 13.65 -9.14
N TYR A 130 -13.04 14.40 -9.64
CA TYR A 130 -12.84 15.36 -10.72
C TYR A 130 -13.32 16.74 -10.26
N ASP A 131 -12.44 17.73 -10.35
CA ASP A 131 -12.70 19.09 -9.85
C ASP A 131 -13.26 19.11 -8.41
N ASN A 132 -12.63 18.32 -7.53
CA ASN A 132 -13.02 18.08 -6.12
C ASN A 132 -14.40 17.42 -5.90
N LYS A 133 -15.09 16.96 -6.96
CA LYS A 133 -16.34 16.19 -6.86
C LYS A 133 -16.03 14.70 -6.94
N GLU A 134 -16.54 13.95 -5.98
CA GLU A 134 -16.35 12.50 -5.95
C GLU A 134 -17.12 11.84 -7.10
N LEU A 135 -16.37 11.09 -7.93
CA LEU A 135 -16.93 10.28 -9.03
C LEU A 135 -17.15 8.84 -8.57
N LEU A 136 -16.18 8.28 -7.87
CA LEU A 136 -16.19 6.91 -7.39
C LEU A 136 -15.56 6.87 -6.00
N ASP A 137 -16.10 6.04 -5.14
CA ASP A 137 -15.50 5.69 -3.87
C ASP A 137 -15.55 4.17 -3.63
N GLY A 138 -14.73 3.70 -2.72
CA GLY A 138 -14.77 2.34 -2.24
C GLY A 138 -13.82 2.13 -1.07
N GLY A 139 -14.15 1.18 -0.22
CA GLY A 139 -13.30 0.88 0.92
C GLY A 139 -13.48 -0.54 1.40
N VAL A 140 -12.51 -0.97 2.19
CA VAL A 140 -12.50 -2.23 2.89
C VAL A 140 -12.16 -1.99 4.35
N THR A 141 -12.79 -2.74 5.23
CA THR A 141 -12.42 -2.79 6.65
C THR A 141 -12.33 -4.25 7.09
N ALA A 142 -11.47 -4.52 8.04
CA ALA A 142 -11.34 -5.85 8.61
C ALA A 142 -11.11 -5.78 10.12
N ARG A 143 -11.68 -6.75 10.82
CA ARG A 143 -11.37 -7.18 12.17
C ARG A 143 -10.95 -8.64 12.13
N PRO A 144 -10.47 -9.24 13.23
CA PRO A 144 -10.20 -10.67 13.22
C PRO A 144 -11.42 -11.45 12.70
N TRP A 145 -11.20 -12.21 11.61
CA TRP A 145 -12.17 -13.11 10.99
C TRP A 145 -13.38 -12.44 10.32
N GLU A 146 -13.39 -11.13 10.23
CA GLU A 146 -14.44 -10.34 9.60
C GLU A 146 -13.87 -9.39 8.57
N ALA A 147 -14.57 -9.21 7.47
CA ALA A 147 -14.25 -8.18 6.49
C ALA A 147 -15.53 -7.53 5.95
N SER A 148 -15.41 -6.27 5.61
CA SER A 148 -16.45 -5.50 4.93
C SER A 148 -15.88 -4.82 3.70
N ILE A 149 -16.68 -4.79 2.63
CA ILE A 149 -16.43 -3.97 1.43
C ILE A 149 -17.59 -2.98 1.35
N TYR A 150 -17.30 -1.73 1.15
CA TYR A 150 -18.32 -0.69 1.05
C TYR A 150 -17.99 0.33 -0.03
N SER A 151 -19.02 0.96 -0.55
CA SER A 151 -18.94 2.07 -1.48
C SER A 151 -20.27 2.79 -1.44
N LYS A 152 -20.27 4.10 -1.38
CA LYS A 152 -21.51 4.90 -1.48
C LYS A 152 -21.98 4.98 -2.92
N THR A 153 -21.02 4.94 -3.86
CA THR A 153 -21.30 5.10 -5.28
C THR A 153 -21.68 3.77 -5.96
N LEU A 154 -21.07 2.64 -5.57
CA LEU A 154 -21.21 1.36 -6.27
C LEU A 154 -22.10 0.34 -5.55
N LEU A 155 -22.37 0.51 -4.25
CA LEU A 155 -23.11 -0.45 -3.44
C LEU A 155 -24.28 0.23 -2.74
N SER A 156 -25.45 -0.42 -2.75
CA SER A 156 -26.62 0.05 -1.99
C SER A 156 -26.47 -0.21 -0.49
N LYS A 157 -25.75 -1.26 -0.14
CA LYS A 157 -25.37 -1.65 1.21
C LYS A 157 -23.94 -2.16 1.21
N PRO A 158 -23.22 -2.07 2.34
CA PRO A 158 -21.95 -2.76 2.49
C PRO A 158 -22.08 -4.27 2.27
N LEU A 159 -21.03 -4.89 1.80
CA LEU A 159 -20.87 -6.34 1.79
C LEU A 159 -20.09 -6.75 3.03
N TYR A 160 -20.54 -7.79 3.71
CA TYR A 160 -19.90 -8.28 4.93
C TYR A 160 -19.69 -9.78 4.86
N SER A 161 -18.61 -10.26 5.41
CA SER A 161 -18.40 -11.68 5.64
C SER A 161 -17.74 -11.90 6.99
N ASN A 162 -18.28 -12.87 7.71
CA ASN A 162 -17.59 -13.50 8.82
C ASN A 162 -17.00 -14.83 8.32
N PHE A 163 -15.68 -14.91 8.27
CA PHE A 163 -14.98 -16.08 7.73
C PHE A 163 -14.88 -17.24 8.71
N THR A 164 -15.35 -17.08 9.94
CA THR A 164 -15.21 -18.09 11.01
C THR A 164 -15.80 -19.42 10.60
N ASP A 165 -17.07 -19.41 10.18
CA ASP A 165 -17.78 -20.64 9.80
C ASP A 165 -17.22 -21.26 8.52
N THR A 166 -16.85 -20.41 7.54
CA THR A 166 -16.24 -20.84 6.29
C THR A 166 -14.88 -21.51 6.54
N LEU A 167 -14.05 -20.92 7.40
CA LEU A 167 -12.75 -21.47 7.75
C LEU A 167 -12.90 -22.73 8.60
N LYS A 168 -13.86 -22.76 9.52
CA LYS A 168 -14.19 -23.97 10.31
C LYS A 168 -14.69 -25.10 9.43
N ALA A 169 -15.56 -24.81 8.46
CA ALA A 169 -16.06 -25.81 7.52
C ALA A 169 -14.94 -26.32 6.58
N ALA A 170 -14.05 -25.44 6.12
CA ALA A 170 -12.98 -25.79 5.19
C ALA A 170 -11.78 -26.51 5.87
N SER A 171 -11.45 -26.18 7.11
CA SER A 171 -10.27 -26.67 7.83
C SER A 171 -10.59 -27.56 9.04
N GLY A 172 -11.84 -27.58 9.51
CA GLY A 172 -12.23 -28.19 10.77
C GLY A 172 -11.75 -27.43 12.02
N LEU A 173 -11.12 -26.27 11.85
CA LEU A 173 -10.44 -25.53 12.90
C LEU A 173 -11.30 -24.35 13.37
N ASP A 174 -11.39 -24.20 14.69
CA ASP A 174 -12.01 -23.01 15.30
C ASP A 174 -10.96 -21.95 15.57
N ILE A 175 -10.78 -21.06 14.60
CA ILE A 175 -9.77 -19.98 14.64
C ILE A 175 -10.19 -18.78 15.49
N THR A 176 -11.41 -18.75 16.02
CA THR A 176 -11.92 -17.62 16.82
C THR A 176 -11.17 -17.45 18.13
N SER A 177 -10.51 -18.51 18.60
CA SER A 177 -9.69 -18.49 19.80
C SER A 177 -8.36 -17.76 19.63
N ILE A 178 -7.91 -17.51 18.37
CA ILE A 178 -6.63 -16.84 18.11
C ILE A 178 -6.73 -15.37 18.49
N LYS A 179 -5.91 -14.98 19.47
CA LYS A 179 -5.78 -13.60 19.92
C LYS A 179 -4.70 -12.90 19.11
N LEU A 180 -5.06 -12.31 17.97
CA LEU A 180 -4.09 -11.64 17.08
C LEU A 180 -3.28 -10.55 17.79
N LYS A 181 -3.90 -9.86 18.75
CA LYS A 181 -3.20 -8.85 19.54
C LYS A 181 -1.96 -9.40 20.25
N ASP A 182 -2.02 -10.60 20.82
CA ASP A 182 -0.89 -11.18 21.55
C ASP A 182 0.33 -11.39 20.63
N TYR A 183 0.11 -11.78 19.39
CA TYR A 183 1.16 -11.91 18.37
C TYR A 183 1.69 -10.55 17.92
N LEU A 184 0.82 -9.58 17.71
CA LEU A 184 1.21 -8.21 17.35
C LEU A 184 2.00 -7.55 18.48
N ASP A 185 1.65 -7.80 19.74
CA ASP A 185 2.41 -7.29 20.89
C ASP A 185 3.87 -7.78 20.85
N VAL A 186 4.11 -9.03 20.48
CA VAL A 186 5.48 -9.56 20.28
C VAL A 186 6.17 -8.88 19.10
N LEU A 187 5.48 -8.70 17.98
CA LEU A 187 6.07 -8.07 16.77
C LEU A 187 6.48 -6.62 17.04
N TYR A 188 5.66 -5.87 17.79
CA TYR A 188 5.94 -4.48 18.14
C TYR A 188 6.84 -4.32 19.36
N GLU A 189 7.19 -5.41 20.06
CA GLU A 189 8.11 -5.34 21.18
C GLU A 189 9.51 -4.91 20.72
N GLN A 190 10.07 -3.96 21.46
CA GLN A 190 11.42 -3.46 21.20
C GLN A 190 12.46 -4.35 21.84
N ASP A 191 13.30 -4.94 21.03
CA ASP A 191 14.48 -5.68 21.46
C ASP A 191 15.76 -4.80 21.41
N ASP A 192 16.89 -5.38 21.80
CA ASP A 192 18.15 -4.67 21.83
C ASP A 192 18.65 -4.27 20.43
N PHE A 193 18.33 -5.05 19.38
CA PHE A 193 18.66 -4.70 18.00
C PHE A 193 17.90 -3.43 17.60
N THR A 194 16.60 -3.43 17.80
CA THR A 194 15.72 -2.28 17.54
C THR A 194 16.18 -1.07 18.33
N LYS A 195 16.48 -1.27 19.61
CA LYS A 195 16.99 -0.23 20.50
C LYS A 195 18.32 0.39 20.06
N ASN A 196 19.17 -0.29 19.40
CA ASN A 196 20.47 0.17 18.94
C ASN A 196 20.53 0.47 17.43
N PHE A 197 19.36 0.47 16.74
CA PHE A 197 19.32 0.64 15.28
C PHE A 197 20.04 1.91 14.79
N ALA A 198 19.90 3.04 15.49
CA ALA A 198 20.57 4.29 15.12
C ALA A 198 22.11 4.21 15.16
N LYS A 199 22.67 3.19 15.83
CA LYS A 199 24.11 2.87 15.90
C LYS A 199 24.49 1.65 15.06
N SER A 200 23.54 1.10 14.32
CA SER A 200 23.76 -0.07 13.49
C SER A 200 24.43 0.29 12.18
N LYS A 201 25.00 -0.71 11.52
CA LYS A 201 25.52 -0.59 10.15
C LYS A 201 24.45 -0.13 9.15
N TYR A 202 23.18 -0.43 9.39
CA TYR A 202 22.07 0.06 8.55
C TYR A 202 21.95 1.57 8.60
N ALA A 203 22.03 2.16 9.79
CA ALA A 203 22.06 3.62 9.95
C ALA A 203 23.29 4.25 9.29
N GLU A 204 24.44 3.59 9.33
CA GLU A 204 25.66 4.02 8.63
C GLU A 204 25.48 3.96 7.11
N ILE A 205 24.93 2.86 6.57
CA ILE A 205 24.60 2.72 5.15
C ILE A 205 23.64 3.82 4.72
N LEU A 206 22.56 4.05 5.46
CA LEU A 206 21.61 5.12 5.18
C LEU A 206 22.30 6.49 5.18
N LYS A 207 23.12 6.79 6.18
CA LYS A 207 23.87 8.05 6.27
C LYS A 207 24.83 8.24 5.10
N GLU A 208 25.58 7.21 4.73
CA GLU A 208 26.53 7.27 3.62
C GLU A 208 25.83 7.47 2.27
N LYS A 209 24.80 6.68 2.01
CA LYS A 209 24.11 6.68 0.71
C LYS A 209 23.18 7.88 0.50
N LEU A 210 22.64 8.44 1.57
CA LEU A 210 21.67 9.53 1.48
C LEU A 210 22.21 10.91 1.87
N LYS A 211 23.48 11.02 2.30
CA LYS A 211 24.08 12.28 2.79
C LYS A 211 23.91 13.47 1.82
N ASP A 212 24.06 13.22 0.52
CA ASP A 212 23.99 14.25 -0.52
C ASP A 212 22.56 14.52 -0.98
N ASN A 213 21.66 13.58 -0.68
CA ASN A 213 20.25 13.56 -1.09
C ASN A 213 19.31 14.04 0.02
N LEU A 214 19.80 14.19 1.24
CA LEU A 214 19.01 14.52 2.42
C LEU A 214 19.39 15.90 2.95
N LYS A 215 18.39 16.77 3.12
CA LYS A 215 18.61 18.15 3.60
C LYS A 215 17.57 18.53 4.64
N SER A 216 17.96 19.29 5.67
CA SER A 216 17.02 19.96 6.56
C SER A 216 16.47 21.22 5.87
N GLU A 217 15.16 21.44 5.97
CA GLU A 217 14.48 22.63 5.50
C GLU A 217 13.69 23.24 6.68
N GLY A 218 14.29 24.24 7.32
CA GLY A 218 13.79 24.76 8.60
C GLY A 218 14.05 23.79 9.76
N LEU A 219 13.26 23.94 10.84
CA LEU A 219 13.40 23.15 12.06
C LEU A 219 12.55 21.85 12.05
N ASP A 220 11.53 21.82 11.23
CA ASP A 220 10.48 20.79 11.23
C ASP A 220 10.41 19.95 9.96
N LYS A 221 11.29 20.20 8.96
CA LYS A 221 11.24 19.48 7.70
C LYS A 221 12.56 18.82 7.33
N VAL A 222 12.46 17.67 6.68
CA VAL A 222 13.58 16.98 6.02
C VAL A 222 13.16 16.68 4.58
N VAL A 223 14.02 17.07 3.64
CA VAL A 223 13.83 16.80 2.20
C VAL A 223 14.77 15.70 1.77
N LEU A 224 14.22 14.67 1.15
CA LEU A 224 14.95 13.59 0.51
C LEU A 224 14.69 13.65 -0.99
N THR A 225 15.75 13.71 -1.80
CA THR A 225 15.65 13.62 -3.26
C THR A 225 16.52 12.48 -3.75
N MET A 226 15.95 11.52 -4.46
CA MET A 226 16.67 10.39 -5.01
C MET A 226 16.00 9.87 -6.27
N ASN A 227 16.75 9.15 -7.10
CA ASN A 227 16.18 8.44 -8.23
C ASN A 227 15.60 7.09 -7.80
N TYR A 228 14.64 6.59 -8.55
CA TYR A 228 14.04 5.28 -8.25
C TYR A 228 15.08 4.16 -8.23
N ALA A 229 16.04 4.15 -9.17
CA ALA A 229 17.12 3.17 -9.18
C ALA A 229 18.00 3.23 -7.93
N ASP A 230 18.27 4.44 -7.41
CA ASP A 230 19.07 4.61 -6.19
C ASP A 230 18.33 4.07 -4.97
N SER A 231 17.00 4.21 -4.91
CA SER A 231 16.18 3.63 -3.83
C SER A 231 16.22 2.10 -3.82
N ILE A 232 16.17 1.48 -5.00
CA ILE A 232 16.29 0.02 -5.14
C ILE A 232 17.68 -0.44 -4.73
N LYS A 233 18.73 0.24 -5.19
CA LYS A 233 20.13 -0.08 -4.81
C LYS A 233 20.36 0.05 -3.31
N LEU A 234 19.79 1.08 -2.68
CA LEU A 234 19.83 1.23 -1.23
C LEU A 234 19.17 0.04 -0.52
N PHE A 235 18.01 -0.40 -1.01
CA PHE A 235 17.31 -1.57 -0.47
C PHE A 235 18.12 -2.86 -0.64
N GLU A 236 18.76 -3.06 -1.81
CA GLU A 236 19.69 -4.19 -2.02
C GLU A 236 20.86 -4.16 -1.04
N ASP A 237 21.48 -3.00 -0.80
CA ASP A 237 22.63 -2.85 0.11
C ASP A 237 22.21 -3.18 1.55
N ILE A 238 21.00 -2.79 1.98
CA ILE A 238 20.41 -3.13 3.27
C ILE A 238 20.19 -4.65 3.39
N LEU A 239 19.63 -5.30 2.37
CA LEU A 239 19.43 -6.76 2.37
C LEU A 239 20.74 -7.53 2.41
N LYS A 240 21.76 -7.09 1.65
CA LYS A 240 23.12 -7.70 1.64
C LYS A 240 23.80 -7.58 3.01
N GLU A 241 23.62 -6.46 3.71
CA GLU A 241 24.12 -6.32 5.08
C GLU A 241 23.32 -7.22 6.03
N GLY A 242 22.00 -7.26 5.89
CA GLY A 242 21.13 -8.12 6.70
C GLY A 242 21.47 -9.61 6.57
N ALA A 243 21.88 -10.05 5.39
CA ALA A 243 22.32 -11.43 5.16
C ALA A 243 23.52 -11.85 6.04
N LYS A 244 24.38 -10.90 6.42
CA LYS A 244 25.61 -11.13 7.22
C LYS A 244 25.47 -10.72 8.69
N ASP A 245 24.34 -10.10 9.05
CA ASP A 245 24.15 -9.53 10.39
C ASP A 245 23.60 -10.56 11.37
N GLU A 246 24.47 -11.12 12.20
CA GLU A 246 24.10 -12.07 13.25
C GLU A 246 23.24 -11.42 14.36
N ALA A 247 23.32 -10.11 14.58
CA ALA A 247 22.49 -9.42 15.56
C ALA A 247 21.05 -9.31 15.06
N LEU A 248 20.85 -8.97 13.79
CA LEU A 248 19.52 -8.99 13.15
C LEU A 248 18.94 -10.40 13.15
N LYS A 249 19.73 -11.40 12.73
CA LYS A 249 19.33 -12.81 12.72
C LYS A 249 18.87 -13.26 14.10
N THR A 250 19.67 -12.97 15.13
CA THR A 250 19.36 -13.29 16.53
C THR A 250 18.09 -12.62 16.99
N SER A 251 17.88 -11.33 16.66
CA SER A 251 16.67 -10.59 16.97
C SER A 251 15.42 -11.25 16.38
N VAL A 252 15.49 -11.64 15.10
CA VAL A 252 14.38 -12.32 14.40
C VAL A 252 14.08 -13.68 15.03
N LEU A 253 15.12 -14.49 15.35
CA LEU A 253 14.94 -15.80 15.98
C LEU A 253 14.34 -15.67 17.39
N ASN A 254 14.77 -14.68 18.18
CA ASN A 254 14.20 -14.41 19.50
C ASN A 254 12.72 -13.96 19.42
N LYS A 255 12.34 -13.16 18.42
CA LYS A 255 10.94 -12.82 18.20
C LYS A 255 10.12 -14.05 17.81
N LEU A 256 10.67 -14.94 16.99
CA LEU A 256 10.03 -16.20 16.65
C LEU A 256 9.81 -17.08 17.89
N ASP A 257 10.77 -17.17 18.80
CA ASP A 257 10.61 -17.88 20.07
C ASP A 257 9.45 -17.34 20.90
N LYS A 258 9.32 -16.02 20.98
CA LYS A 258 8.20 -15.37 21.67
C LYS A 258 6.85 -15.66 20.99
N ILE A 259 6.79 -15.64 19.65
CA ILE A 259 5.59 -16.01 18.88
C ILE A 259 5.19 -17.47 19.16
N ILE A 260 6.17 -18.40 19.16
CA ILE A 260 5.94 -19.79 19.50
C ILE A 260 5.42 -19.91 20.95
N ALA A 261 6.00 -19.17 21.89
CA ALA A 261 5.54 -19.16 23.27
C ALA A 261 4.10 -18.62 23.41
N VAL A 262 3.70 -17.61 22.64
CA VAL A 262 2.32 -17.12 22.57
C VAL A 262 1.39 -18.21 22.04
N ALA A 263 1.75 -18.88 20.94
CA ALA A 263 0.95 -19.96 20.36
C ALA A 263 0.76 -21.13 21.35
N VAL A 264 1.79 -21.48 22.10
CA VAL A 264 1.72 -22.51 23.15
C VAL A 264 0.84 -22.04 24.31
N LYS A 265 1.06 -20.82 24.81
CA LYS A 265 0.28 -20.24 25.91
C LYS A 265 -1.21 -20.18 25.58
N ASN A 266 -1.56 -19.80 24.37
CA ASN A 266 -2.95 -19.66 23.94
C ASN A 266 -3.57 -21.01 23.51
N GLY A 267 -2.76 -22.06 23.34
CA GLY A 267 -3.20 -23.36 22.85
C GLY A 267 -3.47 -23.42 21.36
N ASP A 268 -2.97 -22.43 20.59
CA ASP A 268 -3.22 -22.29 19.15
C ASP A 268 -2.61 -23.42 18.31
N TYR A 269 -1.62 -24.13 18.86
CA TYR A 269 -1.05 -25.36 18.24
C TYR A 269 -2.12 -26.44 18.00
N LYS A 270 -3.21 -26.46 18.79
CA LYS A 270 -4.32 -27.40 18.62
C LYS A 270 -5.07 -27.17 17.31
N LEU A 271 -5.06 -25.94 16.81
CA LEU A 271 -5.71 -25.56 15.57
C LEU A 271 -5.09 -26.23 14.34
N VAL A 272 -3.85 -26.65 14.44
CA VAL A 272 -3.16 -27.40 13.36
C VAL A 272 -3.15 -28.91 13.62
N GLY A 273 -3.90 -29.36 14.63
CA GLY A 273 -4.04 -30.79 14.97
C GLY A 273 -2.79 -31.41 15.58
N LEU A 274 -1.92 -30.60 16.18
CA LEU A 274 -0.67 -31.06 16.79
C LEU A 274 -0.80 -31.18 18.31
N SER A 275 0.01 -32.05 18.91
CA SER A 275 0.32 -31.96 20.31
C SER A 275 1.24 -30.77 20.59
N GLU A 276 1.30 -30.27 21.82
CA GLU A 276 2.24 -29.20 22.19
C GLU A 276 3.70 -29.61 21.91
N GLU A 277 4.05 -30.86 22.16
CA GLU A 277 5.39 -31.40 21.92
C GLU A 277 5.74 -31.41 20.43
N ASP A 278 4.83 -31.93 19.58
CA ASP A 278 5.04 -31.96 18.13
C ASP A 278 5.11 -30.56 17.55
N PHE A 279 4.27 -29.64 18.04
CA PHE A 279 4.30 -28.25 17.61
C PHE A 279 5.65 -27.58 17.93
N LYS A 280 6.13 -27.71 19.18
CA LYS A 280 7.43 -27.21 19.61
C LYS A 280 8.57 -27.79 18.77
N LYS A 281 8.53 -29.09 18.53
CA LYS A 281 9.53 -29.79 17.71
C LYS A 281 9.54 -29.23 16.27
N GLN A 282 8.38 -29.10 15.62
CA GLN A 282 8.29 -28.55 14.27
C GLN A 282 8.71 -27.09 14.23
N ALA A 283 8.36 -26.31 15.24
CA ALA A 283 8.77 -24.90 15.35
C ALA A 283 10.30 -24.76 15.50
N GLU A 284 10.94 -25.59 16.32
CA GLU A 284 12.39 -25.63 16.46
C GLU A 284 13.09 -26.07 15.15
N GLU A 285 12.55 -27.06 14.45
CA GLU A 285 13.06 -27.47 13.14
C GLU A 285 12.94 -26.31 12.12
N GLY A 286 11.81 -25.61 12.07
CA GLY A 286 11.60 -24.44 11.22
C GLY A 286 12.55 -23.29 11.55
N LYS A 287 12.75 -23.00 12.83
CA LYS A 287 13.69 -22.00 13.32
C LYS A 287 15.14 -22.35 12.95
N LYS A 288 15.52 -23.60 13.07
CA LYS A 288 16.83 -24.11 12.65
C LYS A 288 17.03 -23.92 11.15
N GLN A 289 16.06 -24.31 10.32
CA GLN A 289 16.10 -24.13 8.86
C GLN A 289 16.21 -22.66 8.48
N LEU A 290 15.47 -21.76 9.16
CA LEU A 290 15.61 -20.32 8.95
C LEU A 290 17.02 -19.84 9.28
N SER A 291 17.55 -20.27 10.42
CA SER A 291 18.89 -19.90 10.86
C SER A 291 19.98 -20.38 9.88
N GLU A 292 19.86 -21.63 9.40
CA GLU A 292 20.82 -22.24 8.45
C GLU A 292 20.73 -21.63 7.05
N ASN A 293 19.56 -21.16 6.64
CA ASN A 293 19.32 -20.58 5.31
C ASN A 293 19.20 -19.05 5.33
N TRP A 294 19.51 -18.38 6.43
CA TRP A 294 19.35 -16.94 6.59
C TRP A 294 19.97 -16.12 5.45
N ASP A 295 21.26 -16.35 5.20
CA ASP A 295 22.02 -15.68 4.14
C ASP A 295 21.40 -15.94 2.76
N LYS A 296 21.08 -17.20 2.48
CA LYS A 296 20.46 -17.59 1.22
C LYS A 296 19.10 -16.92 1.00
N ILE A 297 18.23 -16.85 2.00
CA ILE A 297 16.91 -16.23 1.90
C ILE A 297 17.04 -14.76 1.52
N LEU A 298 17.87 -14.00 2.21
CA LEU A 298 18.06 -12.58 1.92
C LEU A 298 18.79 -12.35 0.58
N THR A 299 19.74 -13.22 0.22
CA THR A 299 20.41 -13.18 -1.08
C THR A 299 19.45 -13.48 -2.23
N ASP A 300 18.57 -14.47 -2.07
CA ASP A 300 17.53 -14.78 -3.06
C ASP A 300 16.56 -13.60 -3.25
N MET A 301 16.22 -12.87 -2.17
CA MET A 301 15.44 -11.63 -2.28
C MET A 301 16.16 -10.57 -3.12
N VAL A 302 17.47 -10.39 -2.91
CA VAL A 302 18.28 -9.46 -3.73
C VAL A 302 18.25 -9.85 -5.20
N GLN A 303 18.30 -11.16 -5.53
CA GLN A 303 18.28 -11.65 -6.91
C GLN A 303 16.98 -11.28 -7.64
N VAL A 304 15.84 -11.16 -6.95
CA VAL A 304 14.58 -10.70 -7.56
C VAL A 304 14.74 -9.30 -8.14
N TYR A 305 15.42 -8.40 -7.42
CA TYR A 305 15.65 -7.01 -7.86
C TYR A 305 16.80 -6.87 -8.87
N SER A 306 17.69 -7.87 -8.95
CA SER A 306 18.80 -7.89 -9.90
C SER A 306 18.52 -8.68 -11.19
N GLY A 307 17.32 -9.27 -11.32
CA GLY A 307 16.89 -10.03 -12.50
C GLY A 307 16.75 -9.17 -13.76
N GLU A 308 16.93 -9.80 -14.96
CA GLU A 308 16.90 -9.10 -16.25
C GLU A 308 15.58 -8.35 -16.52
N GLN A 309 14.45 -8.91 -16.14
CA GLN A 309 13.14 -8.23 -16.28
C GLN A 309 13.07 -6.95 -15.44
N PHE A 310 13.61 -7.01 -14.23
CA PHE A 310 13.62 -5.84 -13.35
C PHE A 310 14.64 -4.79 -13.82
N LYS A 311 15.79 -5.20 -14.33
CA LYS A 311 16.76 -4.29 -14.97
C LYS A 311 16.19 -3.57 -16.19
N GLN A 312 15.41 -4.27 -17.03
CA GLN A 312 14.71 -3.64 -18.15
C GLN A 312 13.68 -2.61 -17.67
N TYR A 313 12.94 -2.92 -16.63
CA TYR A 313 12.03 -1.97 -15.98
C TYR A 313 12.79 -0.74 -15.44
N LEU A 314 13.89 -0.94 -14.73
CA LEU A 314 14.74 0.15 -14.22
C LEU A 314 15.39 0.96 -15.34
N ALA A 315 15.68 0.38 -16.49
CA ALA A 315 16.23 1.12 -17.64
C ALA A 315 15.27 2.21 -18.14
N THR A 316 13.96 1.99 -17.99
CA THR A 316 12.90 2.94 -18.39
C THR A 316 12.47 3.89 -17.27
N THR A 317 12.54 3.42 -16.02
CA THR A 317 12.00 4.16 -14.86
C THR A 317 13.06 4.59 -13.86
N GLY A 318 14.28 4.05 -13.95
CA GLY A 318 15.33 4.22 -12.93
C GLY A 318 15.80 5.66 -12.71
N ASN A 319 15.73 6.48 -13.75
CA ASN A 319 16.12 7.90 -13.68
C ASN A 319 14.99 8.82 -13.21
N MET A 320 13.82 8.27 -12.84
CA MET A 320 12.73 9.10 -12.32
C MET A 320 13.16 9.73 -10.99
N PRO A 321 13.20 11.07 -10.91
CA PRO A 321 13.47 11.74 -9.65
C PRO A 321 12.25 11.59 -8.73
N ILE A 322 12.50 11.25 -7.48
CA ILE A 322 11.49 11.24 -6.43
C ILE A 322 11.96 12.22 -5.36
N LYS A 323 11.12 13.19 -5.05
CA LYS A 323 11.33 14.13 -3.96
C LYS A 323 10.33 13.86 -2.87
N TYR A 324 10.81 13.69 -1.64
CA TYR A 324 9.98 13.58 -0.44
C TYR A 324 10.28 14.75 0.49
N ILE A 325 9.24 15.29 1.11
CA ILE A 325 9.34 16.30 2.16
C ILE A 325 8.63 15.74 3.39
N PHE A 326 9.38 15.38 4.40
CA PHE A 326 8.87 14.90 5.68
C PHE A 326 8.71 16.09 6.63
N THR A 327 7.50 16.31 7.11
CA THR A 327 7.20 17.33 8.13
C THR A 327 6.98 16.63 9.47
N PHE A 328 7.57 17.18 10.51
CA PHE A 328 7.55 16.59 11.85
C PHE A 328 6.70 17.42 12.79
N SER A 329 6.01 16.76 13.70
CA SER A 329 5.37 17.32 14.88
C SER A 329 6.00 16.68 16.11
N GLY A 330 6.84 17.42 16.81
CA GLY A 330 7.74 16.84 17.81
C GLY A 330 8.69 15.83 17.17
N ASP A 331 8.70 14.61 17.70
CA ASP A 331 9.59 13.53 17.26
C ASP A 331 8.92 12.55 16.27
N SER A 332 7.75 12.87 15.75
CA SER A 332 7.01 12.00 14.84
C SER A 332 6.76 12.70 13.49
N ILE A 333 6.64 11.93 12.43
CA ILE A 333 6.23 12.44 11.12
C ILE A 333 4.72 12.71 11.18
N SER A 334 4.33 13.94 10.88
CA SER A 334 2.93 14.35 10.77
C SER A 334 2.46 14.48 9.32
N LYS A 335 3.40 14.68 8.37
CA LYS A 335 3.07 14.84 6.97
C LYS A 335 4.21 14.37 6.07
N ILE A 336 3.86 13.77 4.95
CA ILE A 336 4.80 13.41 3.89
C ILE A 336 4.25 13.97 2.57
N ASP A 337 4.93 14.96 2.00
CA ASP A 337 4.68 15.41 0.65
C ASP A 337 5.67 14.72 -0.29
N GLY A 338 5.23 14.36 -1.48
CA GLY A 338 6.12 13.79 -2.47
C GLY A 338 5.77 14.23 -3.88
N GLU A 339 6.79 14.19 -4.73
CA GLU A 339 6.68 14.55 -6.14
C GLU A 339 7.58 13.66 -6.98
N THR A 340 7.03 13.18 -8.09
CA THR A 340 7.80 12.50 -9.14
C THR A 340 7.29 12.91 -10.51
N THR A 341 8.15 12.85 -11.52
CA THR A 341 7.77 13.17 -12.91
C THR A 341 8.11 11.99 -13.81
N VAL A 342 7.12 11.53 -14.55
CA VAL A 342 7.22 10.41 -15.50
C VAL A 342 6.72 10.90 -16.85
N GLN A 343 7.60 10.89 -17.85
CA GLN A 343 7.25 11.32 -19.24
C GLN A 343 6.54 12.68 -19.28
N GLY A 344 6.97 13.63 -18.45
CA GLY A 344 6.41 14.97 -18.35
C GLY A 344 5.13 15.10 -17.54
N ILE A 345 4.56 14.01 -17.06
CA ILE A 345 3.46 14.02 -16.08
C ILE A 345 4.06 14.06 -14.68
N THR A 346 3.76 15.11 -13.95
CA THR A 346 4.12 15.25 -12.55
C THR A 346 3.00 14.69 -11.67
N ILE A 347 3.36 13.75 -10.80
CA ILE A 347 2.49 13.16 -9.79
C ILE A 347 2.93 13.73 -8.44
N LYS A 348 2.03 14.37 -7.74
CA LYS A 348 2.24 14.83 -6.36
C LYS A 348 1.37 14.03 -5.42
N PHE A 349 1.93 13.67 -4.28
CA PHE A 349 1.15 13.10 -3.20
C PHE A 349 1.37 13.90 -1.92
N ASN A 350 0.32 14.00 -1.16
CA ASN A 350 0.29 14.65 0.13
C ASN A 350 -0.32 13.66 1.12
N THR A 351 0.47 13.19 2.07
CA THR A 351 0.02 12.24 3.09
C THR A 351 0.08 12.90 4.45
N THR A 352 -1.04 12.96 5.16
CA THR A 352 -1.09 13.30 6.59
C THR A 352 -1.09 12.03 7.42
N VAL A 353 -0.45 12.12 8.59
CA VAL A 353 -0.43 11.06 9.59
C VAL A 353 -1.15 11.60 10.82
N ASP A 354 -2.34 11.08 11.05
CA ASP A 354 -3.24 11.55 12.09
C ASP A 354 -3.43 10.48 13.18
N LYS A 355 -4.03 10.87 14.28
CA LYS A 355 -4.52 9.93 15.29
C LYS A 355 -5.57 9.01 14.67
N TYR A 356 -5.62 7.78 15.15
CA TYR A 356 -6.64 6.82 14.75
C TYR A 356 -8.06 7.40 14.89
N SER A 357 -8.83 7.28 13.84
CA SER A 357 -10.27 7.58 13.80
C SER A 357 -10.91 6.68 12.76
N THR A 358 -12.09 6.16 13.07
CA THR A 358 -12.91 5.39 12.13
C THR A 358 -13.76 6.27 11.21
N ASP A 359 -13.66 7.59 11.32
CA ASP A 359 -14.42 8.52 10.47
C ASP A 359 -14.10 8.30 9.00
N GLY A 360 -15.13 8.03 8.20
CA GLY A 360 -15.01 7.70 6.78
C GLY A 360 -14.78 6.22 6.48
N PHE A 361 -14.81 5.35 7.50
CA PHE A 361 -14.70 3.89 7.34
C PHE A 361 -15.96 3.20 7.83
N THR A 362 -16.43 2.18 7.09
CA THR A 362 -17.59 1.40 7.46
C THR A 362 -17.17 0.01 7.92
N PHE A 363 -17.36 -0.27 9.21
CA PHE A 363 -17.28 -1.61 9.78
C PHE A 363 -18.69 -2.18 9.82
N ALA A 364 -19.07 -2.88 8.76
CA ALA A 364 -20.39 -3.47 8.66
C ALA A 364 -20.53 -4.72 9.54
N ASP A 365 -21.76 -5.11 9.78
CA ASP A 365 -22.13 -6.36 10.43
C ASP A 365 -23.26 -7.05 9.64
N ALA A 366 -23.62 -8.25 10.02
CA ALA A 366 -24.64 -9.05 9.32
C ALA A 366 -26.04 -8.41 9.30
N SER A 367 -26.34 -7.45 10.20
CA SER A 367 -27.69 -6.84 10.30
C SER A 367 -27.88 -5.70 9.30
N ASN A 368 -26.82 -5.06 8.83
CA ASN A 368 -26.86 -3.86 8.00
C ASN A 368 -26.16 -4.01 6.64
N SER A 369 -25.81 -5.23 6.25
CA SER A 369 -25.04 -5.55 5.05
C SER A 369 -25.63 -6.71 4.26
N ASP A 370 -25.17 -6.87 3.04
CA ASP A 370 -25.39 -8.06 2.23
C ASP A 370 -24.22 -9.04 2.43
N ASP A 371 -24.47 -10.34 2.26
CA ASP A 371 -23.43 -11.36 2.43
C ASP A 371 -22.42 -11.31 1.28
N LEU A 372 -21.15 -11.09 1.62
CA LEU A 372 -20.05 -10.98 0.66
C LEU A 372 -19.84 -12.26 -0.15
N THR A 373 -19.98 -13.43 0.49
CA THR A 373 -19.75 -14.73 -0.17
C THR A 373 -20.84 -14.98 -1.23
N THR A 374 -22.09 -14.69 -0.89
CA THR A 374 -23.21 -14.78 -1.82
C THR A 374 -23.05 -13.78 -2.97
N ALA A 375 -22.65 -12.55 -2.68
CA ALA A 375 -22.45 -11.51 -3.69
C ALA A 375 -21.34 -11.88 -4.70
N LEU A 376 -20.24 -12.48 -4.23
CA LEU A 376 -19.11 -12.89 -5.10
C LEU A 376 -19.41 -14.16 -5.91
N ASN A 377 -20.25 -15.06 -5.41
CA ASN A 377 -20.55 -16.35 -6.07
C ASN A 377 -21.67 -16.27 -7.12
N GLY A 378 -22.29 -15.12 -7.34
CA GLY A 378 -23.41 -14.95 -8.25
C GLY A 378 -23.32 -13.68 -9.09
N TYR A 379 -24.30 -13.54 -10.01
CA TYR A 379 -24.47 -12.29 -10.79
C TYR A 379 -24.95 -11.11 -9.93
N GLY A 380 -25.19 -11.32 -8.63
CA GLY A 380 -25.73 -10.32 -7.72
C GLY A 380 -24.89 -9.06 -7.59
N LEU A 381 -23.58 -9.22 -7.40
CA LEU A 381 -22.65 -8.08 -7.33
C LEU A 381 -22.62 -7.31 -8.67
N MET A 382 -22.55 -8.03 -9.79
CA MET A 382 -22.57 -7.42 -11.13
C MET A 382 -23.86 -6.61 -11.35
N GLY A 383 -25.02 -7.16 -10.99
CA GLY A 383 -26.30 -6.47 -11.10
C GLY A 383 -26.39 -5.21 -10.23
N THR A 384 -25.91 -5.27 -8.99
CA THR A 384 -25.87 -4.13 -8.08
C THR A 384 -24.94 -3.04 -8.61
N VAL A 385 -23.72 -3.41 -9.02
CA VAL A 385 -22.73 -2.47 -9.58
C VAL A 385 -23.23 -1.86 -10.89
N MET A 386 -23.86 -2.64 -11.78
CA MET A 386 -24.44 -2.10 -13.03
C MET A 386 -25.61 -1.13 -12.76
N GLY A 387 -26.47 -1.44 -11.78
CA GLY A 387 -27.55 -0.53 -11.37
C GLY A 387 -26.99 0.81 -10.85
N LYS A 388 -25.98 0.74 -10.00
CA LYS A 388 -25.30 1.93 -9.46
C LYS A 388 -24.44 2.66 -10.49
N ALA A 389 -23.83 1.95 -11.45
CA ALA A 389 -23.12 2.59 -12.55
C ALA A 389 -24.03 3.57 -13.31
N ASN A 390 -25.31 3.25 -13.48
CA ASN A 390 -26.28 4.17 -14.09
C ASN A 390 -26.49 5.44 -13.25
N GLU A 391 -26.60 5.33 -11.92
CA GLU A 391 -26.69 6.49 -11.03
C GLU A 391 -25.44 7.38 -11.12
N ILE A 392 -24.26 6.78 -11.22
CA ILE A 392 -22.98 7.51 -11.37
C ILE A 392 -22.98 8.27 -12.71
N LEU A 393 -23.28 7.58 -13.81
CA LEU A 393 -23.25 8.17 -15.17
C LEU A 393 -24.30 9.26 -15.37
N THR A 394 -25.40 9.25 -14.60
CA THR A 394 -26.44 10.28 -14.61
C THR A 394 -26.29 11.31 -13.51
N GLY A 395 -25.36 11.10 -12.57
CA GLY A 395 -25.11 12.00 -11.44
C GLY A 395 -24.43 13.32 -11.84
N ASP A 396 -24.63 14.35 -11.03
CA ASP A 396 -24.11 15.70 -11.33
C ASP A 396 -22.59 15.76 -11.40
N ALA A 397 -21.88 14.96 -10.61
CA ALA A 397 -20.41 14.91 -10.64
C ALA A 397 -19.90 14.43 -12.01
N PHE A 398 -20.47 13.35 -12.54
CA PHE A 398 -20.12 12.82 -13.86
C PHE A 398 -20.53 13.75 -14.99
N LYS A 399 -21.74 14.34 -14.93
CA LYS A 399 -22.20 15.33 -15.93
C LYS A 399 -21.28 16.54 -15.99
N ASN A 400 -20.91 17.09 -14.84
CA ASN A 400 -19.98 18.23 -14.79
C ASN A 400 -18.60 17.87 -15.38
N MET A 401 -18.08 16.68 -15.07
CA MET A 401 -16.84 16.18 -15.68
C MET A 401 -16.96 16.08 -17.20
N GLN A 402 -18.05 15.48 -17.67
CA GLN A 402 -18.35 15.28 -19.08
C GLN A 402 -18.45 16.61 -19.84
N GLU A 403 -19.22 17.56 -19.32
CA GLU A 403 -19.36 18.91 -19.92
C GLU A 403 -18.03 19.64 -20.00
N ASP A 404 -17.22 19.58 -18.94
CA ASP A 404 -15.92 20.24 -18.90
C ASP A 404 -14.92 19.59 -19.85
N ILE A 405 -14.88 18.25 -19.94
CA ILE A 405 -14.03 17.53 -20.90
C ILE A 405 -14.43 17.88 -22.34
N ILE A 406 -15.72 17.87 -22.66
CA ILE A 406 -16.24 18.19 -23.99
C ILE A 406 -15.90 19.65 -24.34
N LYS A 407 -16.13 20.58 -23.42
CA LYS A 407 -15.78 21.99 -23.60
C LYS A 407 -14.29 22.17 -23.88
N THR A 408 -13.45 21.56 -23.02
CA THR A 408 -11.99 21.67 -23.18
C THR A 408 -11.53 21.02 -24.49
N ALA A 409 -12.11 19.89 -24.89
CA ALA A 409 -11.81 19.27 -26.18
C ALA A 409 -12.12 20.17 -27.35
N LYS A 410 -13.29 20.86 -27.36
CA LYS A 410 -13.68 21.81 -28.39
C LYS A 410 -12.76 23.03 -28.45
N GLU A 411 -12.15 23.43 -27.34
CA GLU A 411 -11.22 24.54 -27.27
C GLU A 411 -9.80 24.20 -27.71
N THR A 412 -9.39 22.95 -27.60
CA THR A 412 -7.97 22.56 -27.72
C THR A 412 -7.68 21.58 -28.84
N LEU A 413 -8.61 20.68 -29.15
CA LEU A 413 -8.40 19.59 -30.10
C LEU A 413 -8.90 19.95 -31.51
N ALA A 414 -8.51 19.16 -32.48
CA ALA A 414 -9.12 19.18 -33.81
C ALA A 414 -10.62 18.87 -33.71
N ALA A 415 -11.44 19.51 -34.54
CA ALA A 415 -12.89 19.42 -34.49
C ALA A 415 -13.43 17.97 -34.57
N GLU A 416 -12.77 17.13 -35.37
CA GLU A 416 -13.13 15.71 -35.52
C GLU A 416 -12.92 14.93 -34.22
N ASP A 417 -11.79 15.17 -33.51
CA ASP A 417 -11.48 14.50 -32.23
C ASP A 417 -12.41 14.98 -31.12
N ALA A 418 -12.67 16.30 -31.06
CA ALA A 418 -13.63 16.86 -30.10
C ALA A 418 -15.04 16.28 -30.32
N THR A 419 -15.46 16.12 -31.59
CA THR A 419 -16.74 15.48 -31.93
C THR A 419 -16.76 14.02 -31.54
N THR A 420 -15.64 13.30 -31.71
CA THR A 420 -15.52 11.90 -31.29
C THR A 420 -15.69 11.76 -29.78
N ILE A 421 -15.02 12.62 -28.99
CA ILE A 421 -15.15 12.64 -27.52
C ILE A 421 -16.62 12.90 -27.12
N GLU A 422 -17.26 13.92 -27.72
CA GLU A 422 -18.68 14.23 -27.44
C GLU A 422 -19.59 13.05 -27.77
N ASN A 423 -19.39 12.38 -28.91
CA ASN A 423 -20.20 11.23 -29.32
C ASN A 423 -19.99 10.01 -28.40
N ASN A 424 -18.75 9.77 -27.96
CA ASN A 424 -18.48 8.69 -27.01
C ASN A 424 -19.21 8.92 -25.68
N PHE A 425 -19.23 10.15 -25.17
CA PHE A 425 -20.00 10.47 -23.97
C PHE A 425 -21.50 10.34 -24.17
N LYS A 426 -22.03 10.74 -25.35
CA LYS A 426 -23.45 10.52 -25.68
C LYS A 426 -23.81 9.04 -25.73
N GLN A 427 -22.93 8.19 -26.27
CA GLN A 427 -23.12 6.73 -26.26
C GLN A 427 -23.12 6.15 -24.85
N ILE A 428 -22.17 6.57 -24.00
CA ILE A 428 -22.13 6.16 -22.59
C ILE A 428 -23.45 6.55 -21.88
N SER A 429 -23.92 7.78 -22.09
CA SER A 429 -25.16 8.26 -21.51
C SER A 429 -26.41 7.53 -22.07
N ALA A 430 -26.38 7.11 -23.34
CA ALA A 430 -27.46 6.33 -23.94
C ALA A 430 -27.52 4.89 -23.38
N LEU A 431 -26.36 4.27 -23.11
CA LEU A 431 -26.29 2.96 -22.47
C LEU A 431 -26.86 2.98 -21.05
N SER A 432 -26.72 4.09 -20.33
CA SER A 432 -27.30 4.28 -19.00
C SER A 432 -28.83 4.38 -19.00
N GLY A 433 -29.44 4.80 -20.12
CA GLY A 433 -30.91 4.87 -20.29
C GLY A 433 -31.57 3.54 -20.64
N VAL A 434 -30.85 2.53 -21.07
CA VAL A 434 -31.41 1.23 -21.54
C VAL A 434 -31.60 0.22 -20.41
N SER A 435 -30.98 0.40 -19.24
CA SER A 435 -31.08 -0.54 -18.11
C SER A 435 -32.26 -0.32 -17.18
N GLY A 436 -33.21 0.54 -17.55
CA GLY A 436 -34.40 0.92 -16.76
C GLY A 436 -35.76 0.40 -17.29
N ASN A 437 -35.76 -0.66 -18.13
CA ASN A 437 -36.98 -1.36 -18.55
C ASN A 437 -36.95 -2.84 -18.20
#